data_a38d080927f1493774acfd13e2975f1e
#
_entry.id   a38d080927f1493774acfd13e2975f1e
#
_cell.length_a   1.000
_cell.length_b   1.000
_cell.length_c   1.000
_cell.angle_alpha   90.00
_cell.angle_beta   90.00
_cell.angle_gamma   90.00
#
_symmetry.space_group_name_H-M   'P 1'
#
loop_
_entity.id
_entity.type
_entity.pdbx_description
1 polymer ?
#
loop_
_entity_poly.entity_id
_entity_poly.type
_entity_poly.pdbx_seq_one_letter_code
_entity_poly.pdbx_strand_id
1 'polypeptide(L)'
;MSPVQRTGPDGRSRRDDPVDLLLTCHLVLNQEAAAPLQVHLRYDLAEPLGVSLSFTADGDRRTRWVFARELLQEGLYQPSGDGDVRVWPSGGCRCGCSGSTHARILLQSATGYALLDLPREPVQHWLDRTWSLVPDGSEESRLDWSAVDRLTRPGPPG
;
A
#
# COMPACT_ATOMS: atom_id res chain seq x y z
N MET A 1 12.28 -25.87 -28.43
CA MET A 1 11.01 -25.91 -27.68
C MET A 1 10.55 -24.50 -27.45
N SER A 2 9.47 -24.13 -28.10
CA SER A 2 8.85 -22.82 -27.90
C SER A 2 8.20 -22.79 -26.51
N PRO A 3 8.46 -21.80 -25.67
CA PRO A 3 7.69 -21.67 -24.44
C PRO A 3 6.24 -21.44 -24.83
N VAL A 4 5.39 -22.30 -24.33
CA VAL A 4 3.95 -22.10 -24.49
C VAL A 4 3.57 -20.85 -23.72
N GLN A 5 3.33 -19.78 -24.45
CA GLN A 5 2.73 -18.61 -23.84
C GLN A 5 1.29 -18.96 -23.48
N ARG A 6 1.09 -19.20 -22.21
CA ARG A 6 -0.28 -19.31 -21.70
C ARG A 6 -0.87 -17.89 -21.66
N THR A 7 -1.52 -17.52 -22.73
CA THR A 7 -2.50 -16.45 -22.67
C THR A 7 -3.64 -16.99 -21.79
N GLY A 8 -3.75 -16.43 -20.58
CA GLY A 8 -4.91 -16.72 -19.75
C GLY A 8 -6.20 -16.35 -20.48
N PRO A 9 -7.32 -16.97 -20.11
CA PRO A 9 -8.60 -16.78 -20.82
C PRO A 9 -9.13 -15.35 -20.79
N ASP A 10 -8.53 -14.44 -20.04
CA ASP A 10 -9.02 -13.07 -19.84
C ASP A 10 -8.41 -12.04 -20.78
N GLY A 11 -7.49 -12.42 -21.66
CA GLY A 11 -6.90 -11.50 -22.65
C GLY A 11 -6.21 -10.27 -22.04
N ARG A 12 -5.98 -10.26 -20.75
CA ARG A 12 -5.30 -9.16 -20.08
C ARG A 12 -3.82 -9.19 -20.42
N SER A 13 -3.33 -8.09 -20.93
CA SER A 13 -1.90 -7.90 -21.13
C SER A 13 -1.20 -7.96 -19.77
N ARG A 14 -0.01 -8.57 -19.71
CA ARG A 14 0.83 -8.58 -18.51
C ARG A 14 1.10 -7.18 -17.94
N ARG A 15 0.84 -6.13 -18.75
CA ARG A 15 1.00 -4.74 -18.33
C ARG A 15 -0.09 -4.24 -17.41
N ASP A 16 -1.21 -4.96 -17.34
CA ASP A 16 -2.36 -4.58 -16.52
C ASP A 16 -2.50 -5.44 -15.27
N ASP A 17 -1.57 -6.37 -15.05
CA ASP A 17 -1.56 -7.19 -13.85
C ASP A 17 -1.20 -6.35 -12.62
N PRO A 18 -1.87 -6.58 -11.48
CA PRO A 18 -1.54 -5.90 -10.24
C PRO A 18 -0.09 -6.16 -9.81
N VAL A 19 0.51 -5.18 -9.18
CA VAL A 19 1.86 -5.29 -8.64
C VAL A 19 1.77 -5.66 -7.16
N ASP A 20 2.20 -6.85 -6.83
CA ASP A 20 2.10 -7.41 -5.50
C ASP A 20 3.45 -7.46 -4.80
N LEU A 21 3.45 -7.22 -3.50
CA LEU A 21 4.59 -7.41 -2.61
C LEU A 21 4.13 -8.15 -1.36
N LEU A 22 4.70 -9.33 -1.13
CA LEU A 22 4.54 -10.06 0.13
C LEU A 22 5.79 -9.84 0.95
N LEU A 23 5.63 -9.37 2.18
CA LEU A 23 6.76 -9.18 3.08
C LEU A 23 6.38 -9.45 4.52
N THR A 24 7.39 -9.77 5.32
CA THR A 24 7.22 -9.88 6.76
C THR A 24 7.56 -8.54 7.39
N CYS A 25 6.62 -8.00 8.15
CA CYS A 25 6.83 -6.82 8.98
C CYS A 25 6.70 -7.20 10.46
N HIS A 26 6.75 -6.21 11.33
CA HIS A 26 6.52 -6.41 12.75
C HIS A 26 5.30 -5.64 13.19
N LEU A 27 4.38 -6.35 13.85
CA LEU A 27 3.26 -5.72 14.54
C LEU A 27 3.78 -5.25 15.90
N VAL A 28 3.77 -3.95 16.13
CA VAL A 28 4.27 -3.35 17.37
C VAL A 28 3.20 -3.51 18.45
N LEU A 29 3.48 -4.30 19.46
CA LEU A 29 2.55 -4.58 20.55
C LEU A 29 2.68 -3.56 21.68
N ASN A 30 3.92 -3.17 21.99
CA ASN A 30 4.26 -2.13 22.97
C ASN A 30 5.71 -1.68 22.71
N GLN A 31 6.25 -0.89 23.62
CA GLN A 31 7.62 -0.35 23.47
C GLN A 31 8.73 -1.40 23.46
N GLU A 32 8.45 -2.58 24.01
CA GLU A 32 9.45 -3.63 24.18
C GLU A 32 9.14 -4.91 23.37
N ALA A 33 7.93 -5.01 22.82
CA ALA A 33 7.48 -6.23 22.15
C ALA A 33 6.91 -5.95 20.76
N ALA A 34 7.31 -6.78 19.82
CA ALA A 34 6.78 -6.79 18.47
C ALA A 34 6.65 -8.25 18.02
N ALA A 35 5.67 -8.53 17.17
CA ALA A 35 5.44 -9.85 16.62
C ALA A 35 5.58 -9.83 15.11
N PRO A 36 6.19 -10.86 14.50
CA PRO A 36 6.25 -10.93 13.04
C PRO A 36 4.85 -11.07 12.45
N LEU A 37 4.61 -10.35 11.36
CA LEU A 37 3.34 -10.35 10.66
C LEU A 37 3.60 -10.32 9.17
N GLN A 38 3.00 -11.25 8.43
CA GLN A 38 3.07 -11.23 6.99
C GLN A 38 2.03 -10.29 6.43
N VAL A 39 2.47 -9.34 5.59
CA VAL A 39 1.59 -8.37 4.95
C VAL A 39 1.68 -8.48 3.44
N HIS A 40 0.61 -8.12 2.79
CA HIS A 40 0.50 -8.09 1.34
C HIS A 40 0.18 -6.67 0.90
N LEU A 41 1.10 -6.06 0.19
CA LEU A 41 0.90 -4.79 -0.48
C LEU A 41 0.53 -5.06 -1.94
N ARG A 42 -0.50 -4.38 -2.42
CA ARG A 42 -0.98 -4.55 -3.78
C ARG A 42 -1.30 -3.20 -4.41
N TYR A 43 -0.84 -3.03 -5.63
CA TYR A 43 -1.16 -1.88 -6.47
C TYR A 43 -1.88 -2.37 -7.71
N ASP A 44 -3.11 -1.90 -7.92
CA ASP A 44 -3.92 -2.22 -9.08
C ASP A 44 -3.90 -1.03 -10.04
N LEU A 45 -3.54 -1.28 -11.30
CA LEU A 45 -3.45 -0.23 -12.32
C LEU A 45 -4.83 0.35 -12.68
N ALA A 46 -5.91 -0.39 -12.38
CA ALA A 46 -7.27 0.12 -12.53
C ALA A 46 -7.67 1.12 -11.45
N GLU A 47 -6.96 1.11 -10.31
CA GLU A 47 -7.17 2.05 -9.19
C GLU A 47 -5.83 2.75 -8.88
N PRO A 48 -5.36 3.63 -9.79
CA PRO A 48 -3.97 4.09 -9.77
C PRO A 48 -3.61 5.03 -8.63
N LEU A 49 -4.58 5.59 -7.93
CA LEU A 49 -4.32 6.51 -6.82
C LEU A 49 -4.06 5.80 -5.49
N GLY A 50 -4.53 4.56 -5.35
CA GLY A 50 -4.50 3.84 -4.10
C GLY A 50 -3.62 2.61 -4.11
N VAL A 51 -3.19 2.23 -2.92
CA VAL A 51 -2.55 0.95 -2.65
C VAL A 51 -3.38 0.23 -1.60
N SER A 52 -3.34 -1.10 -1.62
CA SER A 52 -3.98 -1.88 -0.57
C SER A 52 -2.93 -2.62 0.24
N LEU A 53 -3.15 -2.65 1.54
CA LEU A 53 -2.36 -3.42 2.49
C LEU A 53 -3.30 -4.38 3.19
N SER A 54 -2.99 -5.67 3.13
CA SER A 54 -3.78 -6.69 3.81
C SER A 54 -2.91 -7.60 4.65
N PHE A 55 -3.47 -8.06 5.73
CA PHE A 55 -2.83 -8.99 6.65
C PHE A 55 -3.91 -9.81 7.37
N THR A 56 -3.49 -10.92 7.94
CA THR A 56 -4.36 -11.76 8.75
C THR A 56 -3.96 -11.62 10.21
N ALA A 57 -4.88 -11.15 11.03
CA ALA A 57 -4.71 -11.03 12.47
C ALA A 57 -5.74 -11.92 13.16
N ASP A 58 -5.44 -12.34 14.36
CA ASP A 58 -6.35 -13.11 15.25
C ASP A 58 -7.00 -14.33 14.54
N GLY A 59 -6.15 -15.29 14.14
CA GLY A 59 -6.62 -16.51 13.47
C GLY A 59 -6.85 -16.31 11.99
N ASP A 60 -8.08 -16.41 11.53
CA ASP A 60 -8.39 -16.38 10.09
C ASP A 60 -8.95 -15.03 9.61
N ARG A 61 -8.97 -14.01 10.47
CA ARG A 61 -9.56 -12.73 10.10
C ARG A 61 -8.61 -11.90 9.24
N ARG A 62 -8.94 -11.80 7.96
CA ARG A 62 -8.18 -10.98 7.02
C ARG A 62 -8.66 -9.52 7.09
N THR A 63 -7.72 -8.62 7.25
CA THR A 63 -7.96 -7.18 7.26
C THR A 63 -7.33 -6.56 6.04
N ARG A 64 -8.05 -5.65 5.38
CA ARG A 64 -7.57 -4.94 4.20
C ARG A 64 -7.76 -3.44 4.40
N TRP A 65 -6.71 -2.68 4.12
CA TRP A 65 -6.71 -1.23 4.15
C TRP A 65 -6.35 -0.68 2.78
N VAL A 66 -7.03 0.39 2.37
CA VAL A 66 -6.74 1.09 1.12
C VAL A 66 -6.42 2.53 1.46
N PHE A 67 -5.30 3.03 0.93
CA PHE A 67 -4.87 4.40 1.15
C PHE A 67 -4.06 4.90 -0.04
N ALA A 68 -3.79 6.20 -0.08
CA ALA A 68 -3.13 6.82 -1.23
C ALA A 68 -1.70 6.32 -1.41
N ARG A 69 -1.32 6.07 -2.66
CA ARG A 69 0.06 5.71 -3.02
C ARG A 69 1.05 6.80 -2.61
N GLU A 70 0.68 8.07 -2.82
CA GLU A 70 1.50 9.21 -2.41
C GLU A 70 1.74 9.26 -0.90
N LEU A 71 0.74 8.92 -0.12
CA LEU A 71 0.85 8.89 1.34
C LEU A 71 1.91 7.89 1.78
N LEU A 72 1.94 6.72 1.17
CA LEU A 72 2.96 5.72 1.47
C LEU A 72 4.35 6.19 1.02
N GLN A 73 4.45 6.72 -0.20
CA GLN A 73 5.73 7.21 -0.73
C GLN A 73 6.30 8.32 0.13
N GLU A 74 5.48 9.29 0.49
CA GLU A 74 5.90 10.41 1.33
C GLU A 74 6.29 9.94 2.73
N GLY A 75 5.49 9.03 3.31
CA GLY A 75 5.70 8.51 4.65
C GLY A 75 6.98 7.68 4.82
N LEU A 76 7.60 7.22 3.74
CA LEU A 76 8.90 6.56 3.82
C LEU A 76 10.03 7.54 4.18
N TYR A 77 9.83 8.83 3.98
CA TYR A 77 10.85 9.87 4.17
C TYR A 77 10.49 10.91 5.21
N GLN A 78 9.21 11.19 5.39
CA GLN A 78 8.72 12.16 6.37
C GLN A 78 7.33 11.77 6.84
N PRO A 79 6.89 12.21 8.02
CA PRO A 79 5.55 11.90 8.49
C PRO A 79 4.49 12.38 7.50
N SER A 80 3.57 11.48 7.16
CA SER A 80 2.50 11.73 6.20
C SER A 80 1.19 11.14 6.71
N GLY A 81 0.07 11.79 6.37
CA GLY A 81 -1.27 11.39 6.78
C GLY A 81 -1.72 12.03 8.07
N ASP A 82 -3.01 12.35 8.13
CA ASP A 82 -3.65 12.94 9.30
C ASP A 82 -4.97 12.25 9.66
N GLY A 83 -5.32 11.21 8.89
CA GLY A 83 -6.54 10.45 9.09
C GLY A 83 -6.31 9.09 9.74
N ASP A 84 -7.06 8.11 9.27
CA ASP A 84 -7.04 6.74 9.80
C ASP A 84 -5.75 5.99 9.44
N VAL A 85 -5.02 6.46 8.46
CA VAL A 85 -3.72 5.90 8.05
C VAL A 85 -2.66 6.99 8.17
N ARG A 86 -1.61 6.69 8.92
CA ARG A 86 -0.44 7.56 9.07
C ARG A 86 0.81 6.76 8.84
N VAL A 87 1.78 7.35 8.14
CA VAL A 87 3.04 6.71 7.80
C VAL A 87 4.17 7.65 8.14
N TRP A 88 5.22 7.15 8.79
CA TRP A 88 6.42 7.93 9.11
C TRP A 88 7.66 7.05 9.11
N PRO A 89 8.83 7.65 8.83
CA PRO A 89 10.08 6.91 8.89
C PRO A 89 10.44 6.53 10.32
N SER A 90 11.01 5.34 10.48
CA SER A 90 11.44 4.84 11.78
C SER A 90 12.73 4.04 11.65
N GLY A 91 13.35 3.72 12.79
CA GLY A 91 14.61 3.00 12.78
C GLY A 91 15.73 3.87 12.21
N GLY A 92 16.48 4.50 13.03
CA GLY A 92 17.69 5.23 12.64
C GLY A 92 18.85 4.67 13.44
N CYS A 93 20.04 4.76 12.87
CA CYS A 93 21.25 4.52 13.63
C CYS A 93 21.42 5.62 14.66
N ARG A 94 21.68 5.26 15.91
CA ARG A 94 22.03 6.24 16.96
C ARG A 94 23.35 6.96 16.69
N CYS A 95 24.08 6.51 15.66
CA CYS A 95 25.37 7.08 15.28
C CYS A 95 25.26 8.32 14.38
N GLY A 96 24.06 8.85 14.11
CA GLY A 96 23.87 10.01 13.26
C GLY A 96 24.00 9.73 11.77
N CYS A 97 24.07 8.47 11.36
CA CYS A 97 24.02 8.09 9.96
C CYS A 97 22.66 8.45 9.40
N SER A 98 22.65 9.20 8.32
CA SER A 98 21.42 9.63 7.68
C SER A 98 20.65 8.43 7.09
N GLY A 99 19.42 8.25 7.47
CA GLY A 99 18.49 7.34 6.83
C GLY A 99 17.78 6.40 7.78
N SER A 100 16.48 6.46 7.76
CA SER A 100 15.62 5.49 8.40
C SER A 100 15.66 4.18 7.61
N THR A 101 15.77 3.05 8.31
CA THR A 101 15.77 1.74 7.67
C THR A 101 14.37 1.15 7.57
N HIS A 102 13.44 1.71 8.32
CA HIS A 102 12.06 1.23 8.42
C HIS A 102 11.06 2.38 8.26
N ALA A 103 9.82 2.02 8.05
CA ALA A 103 8.69 2.94 8.10
C ALA A 103 7.60 2.33 8.97
N ARG A 104 6.94 3.16 9.74
CA ARG A 104 5.80 2.75 10.55
C ARG A 104 4.50 3.17 9.89
N ILE A 105 3.53 2.28 9.93
CA ILE A 105 2.17 2.54 9.44
C ILE A 105 1.22 2.34 10.61
N LEU A 106 0.53 3.40 10.98
CA LEU A 106 -0.55 3.35 11.96
C LEU A 106 -1.87 3.25 11.23
N LEU A 107 -2.63 2.21 11.54
CA LEU A 107 -3.96 1.96 11.00
C LEU A 107 -4.95 2.06 12.15
N GLN A 108 -5.85 3.04 12.09
CA GLN A 108 -6.86 3.27 13.14
C GLN A 108 -8.26 3.05 12.60
N SER A 109 -9.07 2.36 13.39
CA SER A 109 -10.50 2.20 13.13
C SER A 109 -11.29 2.49 14.40
N ALA A 110 -12.62 2.50 14.28
CA ALA A 110 -13.50 2.71 15.43
C ALA A 110 -13.33 1.65 16.52
N THR A 111 -12.84 0.46 16.15
CA THR A 111 -12.70 -0.68 17.06
C THR A 111 -11.28 -0.89 17.58
N GLY A 112 -10.31 -0.16 17.08
CA GLY A 112 -8.93 -0.31 17.52
C GLY A 112 -7.89 0.22 16.54
N TYR A 113 -6.65 -0.12 16.78
CA TYR A 113 -5.55 0.29 15.92
C TYR A 113 -4.52 -0.82 15.77
N ALA A 114 -3.74 -0.73 14.69
CA ALA A 114 -2.57 -1.57 14.47
C ALA A 114 -1.40 -0.68 14.08
N LEU A 115 -0.25 -0.92 14.67
CA LEU A 115 0.99 -0.23 14.34
C LEU A 115 1.95 -1.24 13.72
N LEU A 116 2.29 -1.03 12.45
CA LEU A 116 3.15 -1.92 11.69
C LEU A 116 4.50 -1.26 11.45
N ASP A 117 5.56 -2.03 11.60
CA ASP A 117 6.92 -1.59 11.31
C ASP A 117 7.44 -2.38 10.10
N LEU A 118 7.61 -1.71 8.97
CA LEU A 118 7.99 -2.32 7.70
C LEU A 118 9.40 -1.94 7.30
N PRO A 119 10.17 -2.87 6.70
CA PRO A 119 11.46 -2.49 6.12
C PRO A 119 11.24 -1.55 4.93
N ARG A 120 11.94 -0.43 4.90
CA ARG A 120 11.73 0.61 3.88
C ARG A 120 12.18 0.17 2.49
N GLU A 121 13.32 -0.47 2.39
CA GLU A 121 13.92 -0.79 1.10
C GLU A 121 13.03 -1.63 0.18
N PRO A 122 12.49 -2.78 0.60
CA PRO A 122 11.59 -3.54 -0.27
C PRO A 122 10.31 -2.81 -0.63
N VAL A 123 9.78 -2.01 0.28
CA VAL A 123 8.60 -1.17 0.01
C VAL A 123 8.92 -0.10 -1.03
N GLN A 124 10.10 0.54 -0.91
CA GLN A 124 10.53 1.55 -1.89
C GLN A 124 10.73 0.93 -3.28
N HIS A 125 11.37 -0.24 -3.38
CA HIS A 125 11.54 -0.93 -4.65
C HIS A 125 10.20 -1.28 -5.29
N TRP A 126 9.23 -1.72 -4.50
CA TRP A 126 7.89 -2.01 -4.96
C TRP A 126 7.18 -0.75 -5.45
N LEU A 127 7.27 0.35 -4.70
CA LEU A 127 6.72 1.65 -5.10
C LEU A 127 7.35 2.14 -6.41
N ASP A 128 8.67 2.02 -6.56
CA ASP A 128 9.37 2.40 -7.79
C ASP A 128 8.82 1.65 -9.00
N ARG A 129 8.48 0.38 -8.85
CA ARG A 129 7.81 -0.38 -9.90
C ARG A 129 6.43 0.17 -10.24
N THR A 130 5.66 0.55 -9.22
CA THR A 130 4.33 1.16 -9.44
C THR A 130 4.46 2.51 -10.16
N TRP A 131 5.45 3.32 -9.79
CA TRP A 131 5.70 4.61 -10.45
C TRP A 131 6.20 4.45 -11.89
N SER A 132 6.93 3.37 -12.18
CA SER A 132 7.33 3.07 -13.56
C SER A 132 6.15 2.71 -14.44
N LEU A 133 5.15 2.03 -13.89
CA LEU A 133 3.96 1.62 -14.63
C LEU A 133 2.95 2.75 -14.76
N VAL A 134 2.76 3.53 -13.69
CA VAL A 134 1.85 4.67 -13.66
C VAL A 134 2.59 5.84 -13.03
N PRO A 135 3.29 6.67 -13.84
CA PRO A 135 4.03 7.82 -13.32
C PRO A 135 3.14 8.83 -12.61
N ASP A 136 3.74 9.59 -11.71
CA ASP A 136 3.06 10.67 -11.00
C ASP A 136 2.43 11.65 -11.99
N GLY A 137 1.18 12.02 -11.73
CA GLY A 137 0.41 12.89 -12.62
C GLY A 137 -0.29 12.19 -13.78
N SER A 138 -0.02 10.90 -14.02
CA SER A 138 -0.69 10.12 -15.06
C SER A 138 -1.87 9.28 -14.54
N GLU A 139 -2.10 9.29 -13.23
CA GLU A 139 -3.17 8.53 -12.59
C GLU A 139 -4.54 8.94 -13.12
N GLU A 140 -4.73 10.22 -13.37
CA GLU A 140 -6.01 10.75 -13.84
C GLU A 140 -6.43 10.16 -15.20
N SER A 141 -5.48 9.87 -16.08
CA SER A 141 -5.77 9.29 -17.38
C SER A 141 -6.29 7.85 -17.28
N ARG A 142 -6.07 7.20 -16.16
CA ARG A 142 -6.49 5.82 -15.90
C ARG A 142 -7.74 5.73 -15.02
N LEU A 143 -8.17 6.84 -14.45
CA LEU A 143 -9.39 6.89 -13.65
C LEU A 143 -10.62 6.73 -14.53
N ASP A 144 -11.53 5.88 -14.10
CA ASP A 144 -12.86 5.83 -14.69
C ASP A 144 -13.69 6.97 -14.11
N TRP A 145 -13.66 8.09 -14.79
CA TRP A 145 -14.41 9.29 -14.40
C TRP A 145 -15.92 9.05 -14.30
N SER A 146 -16.43 8.06 -15.06
CA SER A 146 -17.83 7.69 -14.97
C SER A 146 -18.19 7.14 -13.60
N ALA A 147 -17.27 6.35 -13.01
CA ALA A 147 -17.47 5.82 -11.67
C ALA A 147 -17.35 6.91 -10.62
N VAL A 148 -16.40 7.84 -10.78
CA VAL A 148 -16.24 8.98 -9.86
C VAL A 148 -17.46 9.89 -9.91
N ASP A 149 -17.98 10.18 -11.12
CA ASP A 149 -19.18 11.01 -11.30
C ASP A 149 -20.41 10.39 -10.62
N ARG A 150 -20.53 9.07 -10.68
CA ARG A 150 -21.63 8.35 -9.97
C ARG A 150 -21.51 8.45 -8.46
N LEU A 151 -20.29 8.54 -7.92
CA LEU A 151 -20.05 8.66 -6.47
C LEU A 151 -20.26 10.09 -5.97
N THR A 152 -20.02 11.08 -6.84
CA THR A 152 -20.10 12.51 -6.46
C THR A 152 -21.43 13.15 -6.76
N ARG A 153 -22.27 12.52 -7.60
CA ARG A 153 -23.61 13.03 -7.86
C ARG A 153 -24.51 12.83 -6.66
N PRO A 154 -25.16 13.90 -6.16
CA PRO A 154 -26.23 13.70 -5.19
C PRO A 154 -27.32 12.85 -5.84
N GLY A 155 -27.76 11.82 -5.15
CA GLY A 155 -28.85 10.98 -5.63
C GLY A 155 -30.08 11.83 -5.97
N PRO A 156 -30.94 11.34 -6.90
CA PRO A 156 -32.17 12.08 -7.21
C PRO A 156 -32.97 12.33 -5.93
N PRO A 157 -33.53 13.54 -5.79
CA PRO A 157 -34.38 13.81 -4.64
C PRO A 157 -35.58 12.82 -4.67
N GLY A 158 -35.53 11.92 -3.71
CA GLY A 158 -36.62 10.94 -3.52
C GLY A 158 -37.82 11.55 -2.81
#